data_5c1d8812b0296abdecbe16a2ac18647f
#
_entry.id   5c1d8812b0296abdecbe16a2ac18647f
#
_cell.length_a   1.000
_cell.length_b   1.000
_cell.length_c   1.000
_cell.angle_alpha   90.00
_cell.angle_beta   90.00
_cell.angle_gamma   90.00
#
_symmetry.space_group_name_H-M   'P 1'
#
loop_
_entity.id
_entity.type
_entity.pdbx_description
1 polymer ?
#
loop_
_entity_poly.entity_id
_entity_poly.type
_entity_poly.pdbx_seq_one_letter_code
_entity_poly.pdbx_strand_id
1 'polypeptide(L)'
;MAGILFIISAPSGSGKSTLVAEVRRLVEGLEFSISYTTRKPRGSEEDGREYHFTSVEQFLEMVERDEFLEWAEVFGNYYGTARGALEHARRADKDLLLDIDVQGALQVIHRVPDAVSIFVVPPSPEVLERRLRNRSQAEGVTDEAVIQRRLAQAKQELLTLDKYKYVLINDVLDEAVTELRAIVQFERGEGGEAAAAMAQQRRTTVHSARLEAVLNSFGVSVAGV
;
A
#
# COMPACT_ATOMS: atom_id res chain seq x y z
N MET A 1 22.43 -3.58 -9.66
CA MET A 1 21.52 -4.73 -9.29
C MET A 1 20.18 -4.45 -9.93
N ALA A 2 19.43 -5.47 -10.37
CA ALA A 2 18.09 -5.24 -10.89
C ALA A 2 17.25 -4.55 -9.81
N GLY A 3 16.48 -3.53 -10.19
CA GLY A 3 15.70 -2.75 -9.24
C GLY A 3 14.71 -3.61 -8.44
N ILE A 4 14.55 -3.30 -7.16
CA ILE A 4 13.68 -4.01 -6.23
C ILE A 4 12.24 -3.53 -6.44
N LEU A 5 11.29 -4.48 -6.44
CA LEU A 5 9.87 -4.15 -6.42
C LEU A 5 9.39 -4.06 -4.97
N PHE A 6 8.99 -2.87 -4.55
CA PHE A 6 8.33 -2.64 -3.27
C PHE A 6 6.81 -2.52 -3.47
N ILE A 7 6.05 -3.12 -2.58
CA ILE A 7 4.58 -3.03 -2.55
C ILE A 7 4.20 -2.46 -1.19
N ILE A 8 3.46 -1.38 -1.18
CA ILE A 8 2.87 -0.85 0.04
C ILE A 8 1.34 -0.89 -0.07
N SER A 9 0.70 -1.46 0.93
CA SER A 9 -0.74 -1.64 0.98
C SER A 9 -1.28 -1.39 2.38
N ALA A 10 -2.53 -1.01 2.46
CA ALA A 10 -3.16 -0.68 3.73
C ALA A 10 -4.68 -0.65 3.60
N PRO A 11 -5.42 -0.84 4.68
CA PRO A 11 -6.82 -0.48 4.75
C PRO A 11 -7.05 1.00 4.45
N SER A 12 -8.18 1.30 3.80
CA SER A 12 -8.56 2.69 3.53
C SER A 12 -8.58 3.49 4.84
N GLY A 13 -7.97 4.68 4.85
CA GLY A 13 -7.88 5.52 6.06
C GLY A 13 -6.65 5.27 6.95
N SER A 14 -5.78 4.29 6.63
CA SER A 14 -4.56 4.03 7.41
C SER A 14 -3.47 5.11 7.26
N GLY A 15 -3.64 6.09 6.35
CA GLY A 15 -2.68 7.17 6.11
C GLY A 15 -1.55 6.79 5.15
N LYS A 16 -1.71 5.70 4.37
CA LYS A 16 -0.73 5.20 3.41
C LYS A 16 -0.24 6.28 2.44
N SER A 17 -1.14 7.03 1.80
CA SER A 17 -0.77 8.03 0.78
C SER A 17 0.11 9.15 1.32
N THR A 18 -0.11 9.59 2.57
CA THR A 18 0.75 10.58 3.24
C THR A 18 2.13 10.01 3.52
N LEU A 19 2.18 8.77 4.05
CA LEU A 19 3.44 8.06 4.30
C LEU A 19 4.25 7.87 3.01
N VAL A 20 3.59 7.43 1.95
CA VAL A 20 4.20 7.25 0.62
C VAL A 20 4.74 8.57 0.06
N ALA A 21 3.99 9.66 0.17
CA ALA A 21 4.42 10.97 -0.29
C ALA A 21 5.71 11.45 0.41
N GLU A 22 5.82 11.24 1.72
CA GLU A 22 7.02 11.59 2.49
C GLU A 22 8.22 10.73 2.12
N VAL A 23 8.05 9.42 2.01
CA VAL A 23 9.14 8.51 1.62
C VAL A 23 9.61 8.80 0.20
N ARG A 24 8.70 9.09 -0.73
CA ARG A 24 9.03 9.50 -2.09
C ARG A 24 9.99 10.70 -2.13
N ARG A 25 9.84 11.64 -1.22
CA ARG A 25 10.68 12.85 -1.14
C ARG A 25 12.07 12.55 -0.55
N LEU A 26 12.19 11.50 0.29
CA LEU A 26 13.38 11.24 1.11
C LEU A 26 14.27 10.11 0.59
N VAL A 27 13.74 9.25 -0.30
CA VAL A 27 14.45 8.06 -0.79
C VAL A 27 14.77 8.22 -2.27
N GLU A 28 16.04 8.47 -2.57
CA GLU A 28 16.52 8.55 -3.94
C GLU A 28 16.48 7.20 -4.66
N GLY A 29 16.29 7.20 -5.97
CA GLY A 29 16.29 5.99 -6.79
C GLY A 29 15.05 5.11 -6.61
N LEU A 30 14.02 5.57 -5.88
CA LEU A 30 12.73 4.90 -5.73
C LEU A 30 11.69 5.55 -6.64
N GLU A 31 11.34 4.88 -7.72
CA GLU A 31 10.29 5.32 -8.64
C GLU A 31 8.91 4.88 -8.14
N PHE A 32 7.89 5.63 -8.55
CA PHE A 32 6.50 5.34 -8.21
C PHE A 32 5.75 4.88 -9.45
N SER A 33 5.04 3.79 -9.32
CA SER A 33 4.11 3.38 -10.36
C SER A 33 2.88 4.29 -10.33
N ILE A 34 2.56 4.84 -11.49
CA ILE A 34 1.29 5.53 -11.71
C ILE A 34 0.30 4.48 -12.23
N SER A 35 -0.70 4.15 -11.41
CA SER A 35 -1.71 3.15 -11.76
C SER A 35 -2.72 3.69 -12.78
N TYR A 36 -3.28 2.79 -13.58
CA TYR A 36 -4.44 3.07 -14.42
C TYR A 36 -5.72 3.04 -13.60
N THR A 37 -6.69 3.87 -13.94
CA THR A 37 -8.03 3.81 -13.34
C THR A 37 -9.12 4.24 -14.30
N THR A 38 -10.30 3.62 -14.16
CA THR A 38 -11.52 4.02 -14.87
C THR A 38 -12.33 5.07 -14.11
N ARG A 39 -11.89 5.43 -12.89
CA ARG A 39 -12.48 6.51 -12.11
C ARG A 39 -12.18 7.86 -12.77
N LYS A 40 -13.15 8.75 -12.75
CA LYS A 40 -12.93 10.14 -13.19
C LYS A 40 -11.95 10.88 -12.26
N PRO A 41 -11.13 11.80 -12.78
CA PRO A 41 -10.28 12.67 -11.97
C PRO A 41 -11.09 13.40 -10.88
N ARG A 42 -10.47 13.64 -9.72
CA ARG A 42 -11.04 14.40 -8.60
C ARG A 42 -10.24 15.67 -8.40
N GLY A 43 -10.93 16.80 -8.22
CA GLY A 43 -10.28 18.07 -7.92
C GLY A 43 -9.20 18.45 -8.92
N SER A 44 -7.96 18.53 -8.46
CA SER A 44 -6.78 18.91 -9.27
C SER A 44 -5.95 17.71 -9.75
N GLU A 45 -6.50 16.49 -9.72
CA GLU A 45 -5.82 15.31 -10.27
C GLU A 45 -5.61 15.44 -11.79
N GLU A 46 -4.44 15.07 -12.27
CA GLU A 46 -4.05 15.17 -13.68
C GLU A 46 -3.63 13.79 -14.22
N ASP A 47 -3.94 13.55 -15.50
CA ASP A 47 -3.51 12.32 -16.16
C ASP A 47 -1.97 12.21 -16.21
N GLY A 48 -1.47 11.01 -15.89
CA GLY A 48 -0.03 10.75 -15.86
C GLY A 48 0.68 11.28 -14.61
N ARG A 49 -0.04 11.89 -13.64
CA ARG A 49 0.53 12.35 -12.38
C ARG A 49 0.03 11.55 -11.18
N GLU A 50 -1.27 11.53 -10.93
CA GLU A 50 -1.89 10.70 -9.87
C GLU A 50 -2.29 9.34 -10.40
N TYR A 51 -2.89 9.32 -11.57
CA TYR A 51 -3.33 8.11 -12.29
C TYR A 51 -3.21 8.30 -13.80
N HIS A 52 -3.18 7.19 -14.54
CA HIS A 52 -3.56 7.16 -15.94
C HIS A 52 -5.07 6.93 -16.02
N PHE A 53 -5.82 7.98 -16.37
CA PHE A 53 -7.27 7.90 -16.46
C PHE A 53 -7.68 7.32 -17.82
N THR A 54 -8.47 6.24 -17.81
CA THR A 54 -8.87 5.52 -19.02
C THR A 54 -10.35 5.16 -19.00
N SER A 55 -10.90 4.73 -20.12
CA SER A 55 -12.27 4.19 -20.16
C SER A 55 -12.31 2.74 -19.67
N VAL A 56 -13.52 2.26 -19.32
CA VAL A 56 -13.73 0.86 -18.93
C VAL A 56 -13.34 -0.07 -20.07
N GLU A 57 -13.71 0.27 -21.29
CA GLU A 57 -13.43 -0.52 -22.50
C GLU A 57 -11.92 -0.68 -22.71
N GLN A 58 -11.18 0.43 -22.67
CA GLN A 58 -9.72 0.42 -22.84
C GLN A 58 -9.03 -0.36 -21.70
N PHE A 59 -9.53 -0.21 -20.45
CA PHE A 59 -8.98 -0.94 -19.32
C PHE A 59 -9.16 -2.46 -19.49
N LEU A 60 -10.36 -2.89 -19.91
CA LEU A 60 -10.66 -4.31 -20.13
C LEU A 60 -9.86 -4.89 -21.31
N GLU A 61 -9.65 -4.12 -22.39
CA GLU A 61 -8.72 -4.51 -23.45
C GLU A 61 -7.30 -4.73 -22.95
N MET A 62 -6.80 -3.88 -22.03
CA MET A 62 -5.49 -4.08 -21.41
C MET A 62 -5.45 -5.34 -20.54
N VAL A 63 -6.57 -5.65 -19.84
CA VAL A 63 -6.71 -6.91 -19.07
C VAL A 63 -6.61 -8.13 -19.99
N GLU A 64 -7.35 -8.12 -21.13
CA GLU A 64 -7.33 -9.22 -22.09
C GLU A 64 -5.94 -9.45 -22.71
N ARG A 65 -5.15 -8.37 -22.89
CA ARG A 65 -3.77 -8.44 -23.39
C ARG A 65 -2.74 -8.75 -22.29
N ASP A 66 -3.16 -9.06 -21.06
CA ASP A 66 -2.30 -9.31 -19.88
C ASP A 66 -1.25 -8.20 -19.64
N GLU A 67 -1.63 -6.93 -19.89
CA GLU A 67 -0.75 -5.78 -19.75
C GLU A 67 -0.59 -5.33 -18.28
N PHE A 68 -1.43 -5.84 -17.37
CA PHE A 68 -1.36 -5.50 -15.95
C PHE A 68 -0.52 -6.51 -15.14
N LEU A 69 0.27 -5.97 -14.22
CA LEU A 69 0.92 -6.74 -13.16
C LEU A 69 -0.11 -7.21 -12.12
N GLU A 70 -1.06 -6.33 -11.80
CA GLU A 70 -2.25 -6.58 -11.00
C GLU A 70 -3.38 -5.67 -11.45
N TRP A 71 -4.60 -6.05 -11.17
CA TRP A 71 -5.76 -5.16 -11.28
C TRP A 71 -6.87 -5.61 -10.34
N ALA A 72 -7.71 -4.65 -9.91
CA ALA A 72 -8.85 -4.90 -9.05
C ALA A 72 -10.01 -3.94 -9.36
N GLU A 73 -11.24 -4.38 -9.08
CA GLU A 73 -12.40 -3.51 -9.01
C GLU A 73 -12.60 -3.04 -7.58
N VAL A 74 -12.59 -1.72 -7.38
CA VAL A 74 -12.76 -1.09 -6.06
C VAL A 74 -13.88 -0.06 -6.15
N PHE A 75 -14.97 -0.30 -5.46
CA PHE A 75 -16.16 0.58 -5.46
C PHE A 75 -16.68 0.93 -6.86
N GLY A 76 -16.74 -0.06 -7.75
CA GLY A 76 -17.28 0.10 -9.11
C GLY A 76 -16.33 0.79 -10.11
N ASN A 77 -15.07 0.95 -9.77
CA ASN A 77 -14.03 1.43 -10.68
C ASN A 77 -12.88 0.42 -10.73
N TYR A 78 -12.26 0.30 -11.90
CA TYR A 78 -11.07 -0.52 -12.07
C TYR A 78 -9.81 0.28 -11.74
N TYR A 79 -8.84 -0.42 -11.14
CA TYR A 79 -7.49 0.08 -10.88
C TYR A 79 -6.50 -1.00 -11.27
N GLY A 80 -5.34 -0.63 -11.82
CA GLY A 80 -4.34 -1.61 -12.20
C GLY A 80 -2.98 -1.00 -12.44
N THR A 81 -1.94 -1.78 -12.16
CA THR A 81 -0.55 -1.42 -12.37
C THR A 81 -0.03 -2.09 -13.63
N ALA A 82 0.40 -1.30 -14.62
CA ALA A 82 0.92 -1.86 -15.86
C ALA A 82 2.27 -2.57 -15.66
N ARG A 83 2.46 -3.73 -16.30
CA ARG A 83 3.74 -4.48 -16.30
C ARG A 83 4.91 -3.66 -16.82
N GLY A 84 4.64 -2.80 -17.81
CA GLY A 84 5.64 -1.91 -18.39
C GLY A 84 6.30 -0.97 -17.37
N ALA A 85 5.63 -0.60 -16.28
CA ALA A 85 6.21 0.23 -15.22
C ALA A 85 7.39 -0.49 -14.54
N LEU A 86 7.23 -1.78 -14.20
CA LEU A 86 8.29 -2.59 -13.60
C LEU A 86 9.46 -2.81 -14.57
N GLU A 87 9.16 -3.08 -15.83
CA GLU A 87 10.20 -3.22 -16.86
C GLU A 87 10.99 -1.93 -17.07
N HIS A 88 10.30 -0.79 -17.07
CA HIS A 88 10.93 0.52 -17.20
C HIS A 88 11.88 0.80 -16.04
N ALA A 89 11.44 0.62 -14.80
CA ALA A 89 12.24 0.83 -13.60
C ALA A 89 13.50 -0.08 -13.62
N ARG A 90 13.34 -1.36 -13.96
CA ARG A 90 14.47 -2.30 -14.07
C ARG A 90 15.49 -1.91 -15.14
N ARG A 91 15.04 -1.41 -16.30
CA ARG A 91 15.96 -0.91 -17.35
C ARG A 91 16.71 0.36 -16.94
N ALA A 92 16.09 1.17 -16.06
CA ALA A 92 16.69 2.38 -15.50
C ALA A 92 17.57 2.11 -14.26
N ASP A 93 17.70 0.84 -13.84
CA ASP A 93 18.39 0.42 -12.60
C ASP A 93 17.84 1.12 -11.34
N LYS A 94 16.50 1.28 -11.30
CA LYS A 94 15.78 1.90 -10.19
C LYS A 94 14.80 0.93 -9.56
N ASP A 95 14.53 1.15 -8.27
CA ASP A 95 13.46 0.44 -7.58
C ASP A 95 12.10 1.02 -7.95
N LEU A 96 11.08 0.18 -7.85
CA LEU A 96 9.70 0.58 -8.09
C LEU A 96 8.87 0.37 -6.83
N LEU A 97 8.13 1.40 -6.41
CA LEU A 97 7.13 1.30 -5.34
C LEU A 97 5.72 1.32 -5.93
N LEU A 98 4.94 0.29 -5.60
CA LEU A 98 3.52 0.21 -5.88
C LEU A 98 2.73 0.66 -4.66
N ASP A 99 1.92 1.71 -4.80
CA ASP A 99 0.91 2.16 -3.82
C ASP A 99 -0.46 1.62 -4.24
N ILE A 100 -0.78 0.39 -3.84
CA ILE A 100 -1.96 -0.35 -4.30
C ILE A 100 -2.84 -0.82 -3.12
N ASP A 101 -4.05 -1.26 -3.43
CA ASP A 101 -4.94 -1.86 -2.44
C ASP A 101 -4.51 -3.29 -2.06
N VAL A 102 -5.20 -3.87 -1.08
CA VAL A 102 -4.87 -5.21 -0.56
C VAL A 102 -5.10 -6.30 -1.61
N GLN A 103 -6.14 -6.18 -2.46
CA GLN A 103 -6.45 -7.19 -3.47
C GLN A 103 -5.35 -7.23 -4.54
N GLY A 104 -4.94 -6.05 -5.04
CA GLY A 104 -3.84 -5.92 -5.98
C GLY A 104 -2.51 -6.39 -5.38
N ALA A 105 -2.23 -6.00 -4.13
CA ALA A 105 -1.01 -6.40 -3.43
C ALA A 105 -0.87 -7.93 -3.34
N LEU A 106 -1.93 -8.65 -2.99
CA LEU A 106 -1.91 -10.11 -2.90
C LEU A 106 -1.67 -10.76 -4.28
N GLN A 107 -2.19 -10.18 -5.37
CA GLN A 107 -1.89 -10.65 -6.72
C GLN A 107 -0.40 -10.50 -7.05
N VAL A 108 0.19 -9.32 -6.74
CA VAL A 108 1.61 -9.07 -7.01
C VAL A 108 2.50 -9.97 -6.16
N ILE A 109 2.20 -10.13 -4.86
CA ILE A 109 2.94 -11.04 -3.96
C ILE A 109 2.97 -12.46 -4.52
N HIS A 110 1.85 -12.94 -5.09
CA HIS A 110 1.78 -14.26 -5.70
C HIS A 110 2.56 -14.35 -7.01
N ARG A 111 2.50 -13.32 -7.86
CA ARG A 111 3.12 -13.30 -9.20
C ARG A 111 4.61 -12.96 -9.18
N VAL A 112 5.05 -12.21 -8.18
CA VAL A 112 6.44 -11.74 -8.00
C VAL A 112 6.89 -12.05 -6.57
N PRO A 113 7.27 -13.30 -6.27
CA PRO A 113 7.60 -13.70 -4.89
C PRO A 113 8.77 -12.95 -4.25
N ASP A 114 9.66 -12.39 -5.07
CA ASP A 114 10.80 -11.59 -4.61
C ASP A 114 10.43 -10.13 -4.28
N ALA A 115 9.18 -9.72 -4.49
CA ALA A 115 8.73 -8.39 -4.15
C ALA A 115 8.76 -8.18 -2.64
N VAL A 116 9.16 -6.97 -2.24
CA VAL A 116 9.17 -6.56 -0.83
C VAL A 116 7.82 -5.95 -0.47
N SER A 117 6.98 -6.72 0.20
CA SER A 117 5.62 -6.31 0.56
C SER A 117 5.54 -5.76 1.98
N ILE A 118 4.86 -4.61 2.11
CA ILE A 118 4.74 -3.84 3.35
C ILE A 118 3.27 -3.53 3.60
N PHE A 119 2.77 -3.95 4.76
CA PHE A 119 1.40 -3.67 5.19
C PHE A 119 1.38 -2.53 6.21
N VAL A 120 0.56 -1.50 5.97
CA VAL A 120 0.43 -0.37 6.89
C VAL A 120 -0.84 -0.49 7.70
N VAL A 121 -0.70 -0.55 9.02
CA VAL A 121 -1.80 -0.72 9.97
C VAL A 121 -2.13 0.63 10.62
N PRO A 122 -3.40 1.02 10.73
CA PRO A 122 -3.79 2.17 11.55
C PRO A 122 -3.61 1.86 13.04
N PRO A 123 -3.35 2.86 13.90
CA PRO A 123 -3.00 2.61 15.30
C PRO A 123 -4.18 2.12 16.16
N SER A 124 -5.41 2.43 15.79
CA SER A 124 -6.63 1.93 16.46
C SER A 124 -7.87 2.07 15.57
N PRO A 125 -8.99 1.37 15.91
CA PRO A 125 -10.28 1.53 15.24
C PRO A 125 -10.80 2.96 15.28
N GLU A 126 -10.65 3.65 16.41
CA GLU A 126 -11.14 5.03 16.60
C GLU A 126 -10.40 6.03 15.68
N VAL A 127 -9.07 5.87 15.57
CA VAL A 127 -8.26 6.68 14.67
C VAL A 127 -8.63 6.39 13.22
N LEU A 128 -8.83 5.13 12.87
CA LEU A 128 -9.25 4.74 11.53
C LEU A 128 -10.62 5.35 11.21
N GLU A 129 -11.61 5.21 12.08
CA GLU A 129 -12.96 5.74 11.90
C GLU A 129 -12.93 7.26 11.71
N ARG A 130 -12.20 7.98 12.58
CA ARG A 130 -12.03 9.44 12.45
C ARG A 130 -11.43 9.83 11.10
N ARG A 131 -10.40 9.13 10.63
CA ARG A 131 -9.76 9.40 9.34
C ARG A 131 -10.73 9.12 8.17
N LEU A 132 -11.52 8.05 8.25
CA LEU A 132 -12.53 7.72 7.25
C LEU A 132 -13.66 8.74 7.21
N ARG A 133 -14.14 9.22 8.36
CA ARG A 133 -15.17 10.27 8.45
C ARG A 133 -14.67 11.59 7.84
N ASN A 134 -13.45 12.03 8.18
CA ASN A 134 -12.86 13.23 7.61
C ASN A 134 -12.73 13.14 6.09
N ARG A 135 -12.29 12.01 5.59
CA ARG A 135 -12.19 11.76 4.15
C ARG A 135 -13.56 11.74 3.47
N SER A 136 -14.54 11.08 4.05
CA SER A 136 -15.90 11.02 3.53
C SER A 136 -16.54 12.42 3.46
N GLN A 137 -16.33 13.27 4.47
CA GLN A 137 -16.77 14.67 4.44
C GLN A 137 -16.12 15.46 3.29
N ALA A 138 -14.82 15.29 3.09
CA ALA A 138 -14.10 15.94 1.98
C ALA A 138 -14.59 15.45 0.60
N GLU A 139 -15.03 14.19 0.50
CA GLU A 139 -15.61 13.59 -0.70
C GLU A 139 -17.12 13.88 -0.87
N GLY A 140 -17.75 14.61 0.07
CA GLY A 140 -19.19 14.89 0.06
C GLY A 140 -20.06 13.65 0.39
N VAL A 141 -19.48 12.60 0.95
CA VAL A 141 -20.16 11.36 1.32
C VAL A 141 -20.48 11.39 2.82
N THR A 142 -21.76 11.54 3.16
CA THR A 142 -22.24 11.63 4.55
C THR A 142 -22.99 10.39 5.03
N ASP A 143 -23.10 9.37 4.18
CA ASP A 143 -23.81 8.12 4.48
C ASP A 143 -23.05 7.27 5.49
N GLU A 144 -23.62 7.07 6.67
CA GLU A 144 -23.07 6.25 7.74
C GLU A 144 -22.83 4.78 7.30
N ALA A 145 -23.71 4.24 6.45
CA ALA A 145 -23.57 2.89 5.94
C ALA A 145 -22.28 2.70 5.10
N VAL A 146 -21.83 3.74 4.42
CA VAL A 146 -20.55 3.73 3.67
C VAL A 146 -19.37 3.65 4.64
N ILE A 147 -19.42 4.41 5.74
CA ILE A 147 -18.36 4.40 6.77
C ILE A 147 -18.27 3.03 7.43
N GLN A 148 -19.40 2.47 7.85
CA GLN A 148 -19.45 1.16 8.49
C GLN A 148 -18.95 0.05 7.56
N ARG A 149 -19.29 0.10 6.27
CA ARG A 149 -18.76 -0.84 5.26
C ARG A 149 -17.25 -0.72 5.11
N ARG A 150 -16.70 0.50 5.07
CA ARG A 150 -15.24 0.73 5.00
C ARG A 150 -14.52 0.21 6.25
N LEU A 151 -15.11 0.37 7.44
CA LEU A 151 -14.57 -0.18 8.68
C LEU A 151 -14.57 -1.72 8.68
N ALA A 152 -15.68 -2.32 8.27
CA ALA A 152 -15.78 -3.77 8.16
C ALA A 152 -14.77 -4.34 7.15
N GLN A 153 -14.61 -3.67 5.99
CA GLN A 153 -13.60 -4.04 4.99
C GLN A 153 -12.19 -3.92 5.55
N ALA A 154 -11.87 -2.85 6.26
CA ALA A 154 -10.55 -2.66 6.88
C ALA A 154 -10.21 -3.81 7.85
N LYS A 155 -11.19 -4.28 8.63
CA LYS A 155 -11.02 -5.44 9.50
C LYS A 155 -10.70 -6.73 8.72
N GLN A 156 -11.37 -6.95 7.58
CA GLN A 156 -11.08 -8.11 6.72
C GLN A 156 -9.68 -8.01 6.09
N GLU A 157 -9.28 -6.81 5.69
CA GLU A 157 -7.95 -6.56 5.12
C GLU A 157 -6.85 -6.80 6.15
N LEU A 158 -7.05 -6.45 7.43
CA LEU A 158 -6.10 -6.74 8.52
C LEU A 158 -5.85 -8.24 8.70
N LEU A 159 -6.81 -9.12 8.38
CA LEU A 159 -6.63 -10.56 8.43
C LEU A 159 -5.63 -11.11 7.41
N THR A 160 -5.21 -10.31 6.43
CA THR A 160 -4.25 -10.71 5.40
C THR A 160 -2.81 -10.31 5.73
N LEU A 161 -2.58 -9.71 6.89
CA LEU A 161 -1.28 -9.17 7.29
C LEU A 161 -0.16 -10.21 7.23
N ASP A 162 -0.44 -11.46 7.55
CA ASP A 162 0.51 -12.59 7.51
C ASP A 162 1.09 -12.87 6.12
N LYS A 163 0.44 -12.39 5.06
CA LYS A 163 0.90 -12.54 3.66
C LYS A 163 2.01 -11.57 3.28
N TYR A 164 2.24 -10.55 4.11
CA TYR A 164 3.22 -9.50 3.83
C TYR A 164 4.56 -9.79 4.52
N LYS A 165 5.63 -9.29 3.93
CA LYS A 165 6.99 -9.42 4.50
C LYS A 165 7.21 -8.51 5.70
N TYR A 166 6.62 -7.31 5.66
CA TYR A 166 6.75 -6.27 6.69
C TYR A 166 5.41 -5.70 7.11
N VAL A 167 5.35 -5.20 8.34
CA VAL A 167 4.21 -4.47 8.90
C VAL A 167 4.67 -3.18 9.58
N LEU A 168 3.96 -2.09 9.32
CA LEU A 168 4.19 -0.77 9.94
C LEU A 168 2.90 -0.29 10.61
N ILE A 169 3.02 0.27 11.83
CA ILE A 169 1.90 0.93 12.49
C ILE A 169 2.03 2.44 12.23
N ASN A 170 1.09 3.01 11.44
CA ASN A 170 1.11 4.43 11.11
C ASN A 170 0.34 5.26 12.17
N ASP A 171 0.98 5.41 13.32
CA ASP A 171 0.52 6.23 14.44
C ASP A 171 1.15 7.64 14.37
N VAL A 172 2.46 7.72 14.47
CA VAL A 172 3.26 8.93 14.30
C VAL A 172 3.91 8.87 12.92
N LEU A 173 3.63 9.86 12.07
CA LEU A 173 4.08 9.85 10.66
C LEU A 173 5.60 9.76 10.54
N ASP A 174 6.33 10.56 11.30
CA ASP A 174 7.80 10.60 11.22
C ASP A 174 8.46 9.27 11.63
N GLU A 175 7.87 8.57 12.61
CA GLU A 175 8.32 7.22 12.99
C GLU A 175 8.06 6.24 11.84
N ALA A 176 6.85 6.22 11.29
CA ALA A 176 6.49 5.34 10.19
C ALA A 176 7.33 5.60 8.93
N VAL A 177 7.65 6.86 8.63
CA VAL A 177 8.57 7.25 7.54
C VAL A 177 9.97 6.71 7.79
N THR A 178 10.47 6.85 9.01
CA THR A 178 11.81 6.35 9.41
C THR A 178 11.88 4.83 9.27
N GLU A 179 10.85 4.12 9.74
CA GLU A 179 10.74 2.66 9.65
C GLU A 179 10.66 2.18 8.19
N LEU A 180 9.83 2.83 7.36
CA LEU A 180 9.73 2.48 5.94
C LEU A 180 11.04 2.72 5.19
N ARG A 181 11.70 3.84 5.47
CA ARG A 181 13.03 4.13 4.92
C ARG A 181 14.06 3.08 5.33
N ALA A 182 14.07 2.65 6.59
CA ALA A 182 14.96 1.60 7.07
C ALA A 182 14.72 0.26 6.37
N ILE A 183 13.46 -0.09 6.09
CA ILE A 183 13.11 -1.29 5.31
C ILE A 183 13.69 -1.19 3.90
N VAL A 184 13.51 -0.06 3.22
CA VAL A 184 14.04 0.14 1.85
C VAL A 184 15.57 0.04 1.84
N GLN A 185 16.24 0.70 2.78
CA GLN A 185 17.70 0.65 2.89
C GLN A 185 18.21 -0.77 3.17
N PHE A 186 17.55 -1.48 4.09
CA PHE A 186 17.93 -2.86 4.41
C PHE A 186 17.79 -3.80 3.21
N GLU A 187 16.70 -3.71 2.46
CA GLU A 187 16.49 -4.55 1.28
C GLU A 187 17.44 -4.22 0.12
N ARG A 188 17.95 -2.99 0.06
CA ARG A 188 19.04 -2.57 -0.85
C ARG A 188 20.42 -3.04 -0.39
N GLY A 189 20.55 -3.56 0.82
CA GLY A 189 21.85 -3.83 1.44
C GLY A 189 22.57 -2.56 1.92
N GLU A 190 21.82 -1.50 2.19
CA GLU A 190 22.27 -0.19 2.66
C GLU A 190 21.88 0.04 4.13
N GLY A 191 22.32 1.20 4.70
CA GLY A 191 21.85 1.65 6.04
C GLY A 191 22.48 0.96 7.24
N GLY A 192 23.34 -0.03 7.04
CA GLY A 192 24.11 -0.68 8.11
C GLY A 192 23.25 -1.39 9.15
N GLU A 193 23.83 -1.60 10.36
CA GLU A 193 23.19 -2.36 11.43
C GLU A 193 21.91 -1.72 11.96
N ALA A 194 21.82 -0.38 11.98
CA ALA A 194 20.65 0.33 12.49
C ALA A 194 19.41 0.10 11.60
N ALA A 195 19.56 0.20 10.29
CA ALA A 195 18.48 -0.08 9.34
C ALA A 195 18.09 -1.57 9.39
N ALA A 196 19.08 -2.45 9.47
CA ALA A 196 18.85 -3.89 9.60
C ALA A 196 18.04 -4.25 10.85
N ALA A 197 18.43 -3.71 12.01
CA ALA A 197 17.73 -3.94 13.27
C ALA A 197 16.28 -3.45 13.22
N MET A 198 16.06 -2.24 12.69
CA MET A 198 14.74 -1.66 12.57
C MET A 198 13.86 -2.46 11.59
N ALA A 199 14.37 -2.80 10.41
CA ALA A 199 13.65 -3.59 9.42
C ALA A 199 13.28 -4.98 9.95
N GLN A 200 14.21 -5.66 10.65
CA GLN A 200 13.94 -6.97 11.25
C GLN A 200 12.81 -6.93 12.28
N GLN A 201 12.75 -5.86 13.11
CA GLN A 201 11.66 -5.67 14.07
C GLN A 201 10.28 -5.45 13.40
N ARG A 202 10.24 -5.09 12.12
CA ARG A 202 9.02 -4.87 11.35
C ARG A 202 8.63 -6.06 10.46
N ARG A 203 9.38 -7.16 10.52
CA ARG A 203 8.94 -8.39 9.85
C ARG A 203 7.64 -8.90 10.45
N THR A 204 6.72 -9.35 9.62
CA THR A 204 5.42 -9.90 10.06
C THR A 204 5.57 -11.13 10.95
N THR A 205 6.69 -11.85 10.81
CA THR A 205 7.06 -12.98 11.69
C THR A 205 7.51 -12.53 13.09
N VAL A 206 7.75 -11.24 13.32
CA VAL A 206 8.11 -10.69 14.64
C VAL A 206 6.86 -10.13 15.28
N HIS A 207 6.31 -10.88 16.24
CA HIS A 207 5.14 -10.48 17.03
C HIS A 207 5.55 -9.49 18.11
N SER A 208 5.45 -8.19 17.82
CA SER A 208 5.66 -7.17 18.84
C SER A 208 4.39 -6.98 19.69
N ALA A 209 4.55 -6.76 20.99
CA ALA A 209 3.42 -6.48 21.88
C ALA A 209 2.57 -5.29 21.41
N ARG A 210 3.20 -4.29 20.76
CA ARG A 210 2.49 -3.15 20.16
C ARG A 210 1.59 -3.58 19.00
N LEU A 211 2.08 -4.42 18.09
CA LEU A 211 1.30 -4.93 16.98
C LEU A 211 0.13 -5.78 17.45
N GLU A 212 0.37 -6.68 18.40
CA GLU A 212 -0.66 -7.52 19.00
C GLU A 212 -1.76 -6.69 19.68
N ALA A 213 -1.38 -5.66 20.46
CA ALA A 213 -2.33 -4.75 21.09
C ALA A 213 -3.19 -4.02 20.05
N VAL A 214 -2.58 -3.54 18.96
CA VAL A 214 -3.29 -2.88 17.88
C VAL A 214 -4.27 -3.85 17.21
N LEU A 215 -3.84 -5.04 16.80
CA LEU A 215 -4.70 -6.02 16.13
C LEU A 215 -5.85 -6.48 17.03
N ASN A 216 -5.58 -6.72 18.33
CA ASN A 216 -6.60 -7.06 19.32
C ASN A 216 -7.66 -5.95 19.44
N SER A 217 -7.28 -4.67 19.36
CA SER A 217 -8.24 -3.56 19.39
C SER A 217 -9.22 -3.58 18.21
N PHE A 218 -8.80 -4.13 17.06
CA PHE A 218 -9.67 -4.38 15.90
C PHE A 218 -10.47 -5.70 16.02
N GLY A 219 -10.28 -6.47 17.10
CA GLY A 219 -10.83 -7.82 17.24
C GLY A 219 -10.27 -8.79 16.20
N VAL A 220 -9.02 -8.60 15.82
CA VAL A 220 -8.24 -9.48 14.96
C VAL A 220 -7.21 -10.17 15.83
N SER A 221 -7.33 -11.50 15.97
CA SER A 221 -6.28 -12.31 16.58
C SER A 221 -5.39 -12.83 15.48
N VAL A 222 -4.09 -12.60 15.58
CA VAL A 222 -3.11 -13.34 14.77
C VAL A 222 -3.11 -14.74 15.36
N ALA A 223 -3.87 -15.66 14.74
CA ALA A 223 -3.81 -17.06 15.09
C ALA A 223 -2.37 -17.51 14.87
N GLY A 224 -1.76 -18.06 15.92
CA GLY A 224 -0.34 -18.34 15.98
C GLY A 224 0.17 -19.11 14.78
N VAL A 225 1.32 -18.64 14.30
CA VAL A 225 2.28 -19.47 13.58
C VAL A 225 3.12 -20.21 14.59
#